data_18ea2ba038f3b918890d083f097d6f32
#
_entry.id   18ea2ba038f3b918890d083f097d6f32
#
_cell.length_a   1.000
_cell.length_b   1.000
_cell.length_c   1.000
_cell.angle_alpha   90.00
_cell.angle_beta   90.00
_cell.angle_gamma   90.00
#
_symmetry.space_group_name_H-M   'P 1'
#
loop_
_entity.id
_entity.type
_entity.pdbx_description
1 polymer ?
#
loop_
_entity_poly.entity_id
_entity_poly.type
_entity_poly.pdbx_seq_one_letter_code
_entity_poly.pdbx_strand_id
1 'polypeptide(L)'
;MWDKDASAACLEEVSQLIRNSDADGLVAAFSEEARSNDPELATKAEKVISLMGGGTLEESYFGEREGNIPSGSIRIISMATVVAPDGTKWQIHITDCTYDHDDPSRVGIRELQVIPYSDWDAPKGFGWHTTGLDSPAGIRLITSWEGWDPYTSPYTW
;
A
#
# COMPACT_ATOMS: atom_id res chain seq x y z
N MET A 1 -15.63 -6.76 -9.11
CA MET A 1 -16.66 -6.17 -8.25
C MET A 1 -16.03 -5.06 -7.43
N TRP A 2 -16.70 -3.93 -7.32
CA TRP A 2 -16.23 -2.80 -6.54
C TRP A 2 -16.78 -2.89 -5.12
N ASP A 3 -15.93 -2.74 -4.13
CA ASP A 3 -16.31 -2.65 -2.71
C ASP A 3 -15.89 -1.29 -2.18
N LYS A 4 -16.74 -0.31 -2.41
CA LYS A 4 -16.46 1.08 -2.05
C LYS A 4 -16.36 1.28 -0.55
N ASP A 5 -17.17 0.58 0.22
CA ASP A 5 -17.22 0.76 1.68
C ASP A 5 -15.96 0.21 2.34
N ALA A 6 -15.51 -0.99 1.94
CA ALA A 6 -14.27 -1.57 2.44
C ALA A 6 -13.05 -0.74 2.01
N SER A 7 -13.02 -0.27 0.76
CA SER A 7 -11.96 0.59 0.26
C SER A 7 -11.93 1.93 1.00
N ALA A 8 -13.08 2.56 1.21
CA ALA A 8 -13.17 3.82 1.96
C ALA A 8 -12.70 3.65 3.40
N ALA A 9 -13.04 2.55 4.06
CA ALA A 9 -12.61 2.26 5.43
C ALA A 9 -11.09 2.10 5.50
N CYS A 10 -10.49 1.37 4.58
CA CYS A 10 -9.04 1.19 4.50
C CYS A 10 -8.33 2.53 4.26
N LEU A 11 -8.80 3.31 3.29
CA LEU A 11 -8.22 4.62 2.99
C LEU A 11 -8.37 5.60 4.15
N GLU A 12 -9.48 5.58 4.87
CA GLU A 12 -9.67 6.42 6.06
C GLU A 12 -8.69 6.03 7.17
N GLU A 13 -8.50 4.74 7.44
CA GLU A 13 -7.51 4.26 8.41
C GLU A 13 -6.11 4.74 8.05
N VAL A 14 -5.67 4.52 6.82
CA VAL A 14 -4.34 4.92 6.34
C VAL A 14 -4.21 6.45 6.36
N SER A 15 -5.25 7.18 5.99
CA SER A 15 -5.29 8.64 6.06
C SER A 15 -5.03 9.16 7.47
N GLN A 16 -5.68 8.56 8.48
CA GLN A 16 -5.49 8.94 9.88
C GLN A 16 -4.04 8.69 10.34
N LEU A 17 -3.48 7.54 9.98
CA LEU A 17 -2.11 7.18 10.33
C LEU A 17 -1.09 8.14 9.72
N ILE A 18 -1.28 8.50 8.46
CA ILE A 18 -0.42 9.47 7.77
C ILE A 18 -0.58 10.86 8.39
N ARG A 19 -1.81 11.32 8.58
CA ARG A 19 -2.09 12.63 9.17
C ARG A 19 -1.48 12.78 10.56
N ASN A 20 -1.51 11.74 11.36
CA ASN A 20 -0.98 11.71 12.72
C ASN A 20 0.50 11.35 12.79
N SER A 21 1.16 11.13 11.66
CA SER A 21 2.57 10.70 11.59
C SER A 21 2.84 9.45 12.44
N ASP A 22 1.92 8.49 12.39
CA ASP A 22 1.91 7.30 13.25
C ASP A 22 2.55 6.10 12.52
N ALA A 23 3.87 6.01 12.56
CA ALA A 23 4.61 4.89 11.95
C ALA A 23 4.32 3.56 12.63
N ASP A 24 4.22 3.53 13.96
CA ASP A 24 3.92 2.31 14.71
C ASP A 24 2.50 1.81 14.41
N GLY A 25 1.54 2.72 14.32
CA GLY A 25 0.18 2.41 13.91
C GLY A 25 0.12 1.88 12.48
N LEU A 26 0.94 2.42 11.58
CA LEU A 26 1.03 1.92 10.20
C LEU A 26 1.53 0.47 10.18
N VAL A 27 2.58 0.15 10.92
CA VAL A 27 3.06 -1.23 11.06
C VAL A 27 1.97 -2.15 11.61
N ALA A 28 1.26 -1.70 12.66
CA ALA A 28 0.20 -2.47 13.28
C ALA A 28 -1.00 -2.76 12.36
N ALA A 29 -1.24 -1.90 11.36
CA ALA A 29 -2.29 -2.08 10.36
C ALA A 29 -1.99 -3.20 9.35
N PHE A 30 -0.72 -3.57 9.18
CA PHE A 30 -0.34 -4.70 8.32
C PHE A 30 -0.76 -6.04 8.94
N SER A 31 -1.02 -7.01 8.07
CA SER A 31 -1.26 -8.38 8.48
C SER A 31 -0.08 -8.96 9.24
N GLU A 32 -0.35 -9.96 10.07
CA GLU A 32 0.72 -10.68 10.77
C GLU A 32 1.71 -11.30 9.78
N GLU A 33 1.20 -11.87 8.68
CA GLU A 33 2.05 -12.41 7.61
C GLU A 33 3.00 -11.36 7.05
N ALA A 34 2.50 -10.17 6.72
CA ALA A 34 3.34 -9.08 6.19
C ALA A 34 4.41 -8.65 7.20
N ARG A 35 4.04 -8.52 8.47
CA ARG A 35 4.97 -8.16 9.54
C ARG A 35 6.06 -9.22 9.75
N SER A 36 5.72 -10.49 9.54
CA SER A 36 6.67 -11.61 9.67
C SER A 36 7.59 -11.73 8.46
N ASN A 37 7.06 -11.43 7.26
CA ASN A 37 7.79 -11.63 6.00
C ASN A 37 8.66 -10.45 5.58
N ASP A 38 8.35 -9.26 6.05
CA ASP A 38 9.17 -8.08 5.76
C ASP A 38 9.92 -7.61 7.02
N PRO A 39 11.18 -8.01 7.19
CA PRO A 39 11.97 -7.62 8.37
C PRO A 39 12.28 -6.13 8.41
N GLU A 40 12.13 -5.43 7.30
CA GLU A 40 12.36 -3.98 7.19
C GLU A 40 11.07 -3.16 7.26
N LEU A 41 9.94 -3.80 7.57
CA LEU A 41 8.63 -3.13 7.54
C LEU A 41 8.60 -1.88 8.44
N ALA A 42 9.12 -1.98 9.67
CA ALA A 42 9.15 -0.84 10.59
C ALA A 42 10.02 0.31 10.06
N THR A 43 11.19 0.00 9.51
CA THR A 43 12.09 1.00 8.92
C THR A 43 11.45 1.67 7.70
N LYS A 44 10.79 0.90 6.85
CA LYS A 44 10.08 1.42 5.68
C LYS A 44 8.87 2.26 6.09
N ALA A 45 8.12 1.86 7.11
CA ALA A 45 7.01 2.64 7.65
C ALA A 45 7.49 4.00 8.18
N GLU A 46 8.58 4.03 8.93
CA GLU A 46 9.21 5.28 9.37
C GLU A 46 9.61 6.16 8.18
N LYS A 47 10.15 5.56 7.12
CA LYS A 47 10.51 6.29 5.90
C LYS A 47 9.28 6.87 5.20
N VAL A 48 8.20 6.12 5.07
CA VAL A 48 6.92 6.59 4.51
C VAL A 48 6.43 7.80 5.31
N ILE A 49 6.41 7.69 6.64
CA ILE A 49 5.98 8.78 7.51
C ILE A 49 6.92 9.98 7.40
N SER A 50 8.23 9.78 7.27
CA SER A 50 9.18 10.88 7.07
C SER A 50 8.92 11.66 5.78
N LEU A 51 8.41 10.98 4.74
CA LEU A 51 8.12 11.57 3.44
C LEU A 51 6.77 12.30 3.41
N MET A 52 5.74 11.75 4.05
CA MET A 52 4.37 12.22 3.88
C MET A 52 3.60 12.41 5.19
N GLY A 53 4.20 12.21 6.35
CA GLY A 53 3.54 12.38 7.65
C GLY A 53 3.00 13.80 7.83
N GLY A 54 1.79 13.91 8.35
CA GLY A 54 1.04 15.15 8.41
C GLY A 54 0.32 15.52 7.12
N GLY A 55 0.50 14.72 6.07
CA GLY A 55 -0.14 14.94 4.77
C GLY A 55 -1.61 14.55 4.74
N THR A 56 -2.24 14.79 3.59
CA THR A 56 -3.66 14.54 3.35
C THR A 56 -3.85 13.74 2.06
N LEU A 57 -4.89 12.91 2.03
CA LEU A 57 -5.32 12.25 0.80
C LEU A 57 -6.15 13.24 -0.03
N GLU A 58 -5.71 13.50 -1.25
CA GLU A 58 -6.37 14.46 -2.16
C GLU A 58 -7.36 13.79 -3.08
N GLU A 59 -6.95 12.66 -3.69
CA GLU A 59 -7.80 11.89 -4.59
C GLU A 59 -7.77 10.42 -4.16
N SER A 60 -8.95 9.82 -4.12
CA SER A 60 -9.11 8.42 -3.74
C SER A 60 -9.81 7.66 -4.86
N TYR A 61 -9.27 6.52 -5.23
CA TYR A 61 -9.86 5.62 -6.18
C TYR A 61 -10.29 4.35 -5.45
N PHE A 62 -11.56 4.04 -5.56
CA PHE A 62 -12.09 2.80 -5.00
C PHE A 62 -11.63 1.63 -5.86
N GLY A 63 -10.93 0.72 -5.23
CA GLY A 63 -10.32 -0.39 -5.90
C GLY A 63 -11.26 -1.57 -6.11
N GLU A 64 -10.75 -2.51 -6.86
CA GLU A 64 -11.45 -3.73 -7.17
C GLU A 64 -11.39 -4.72 -6.01
N ARG A 65 -12.52 -5.37 -5.76
CA ARG A 65 -12.56 -6.51 -4.86
C ARG A 65 -12.14 -7.76 -5.62
N GLU A 66 -11.13 -8.44 -5.11
CA GLU A 66 -10.71 -9.75 -5.59
C GLU A 66 -11.05 -10.83 -4.59
N GLY A 67 -11.48 -11.97 -5.12
CA GLY A 67 -11.87 -13.11 -4.30
C GLY A 67 -13.30 -13.02 -3.77
N ASN A 68 -13.69 -14.08 -3.09
CA ASN A 68 -15.00 -14.23 -2.47
C ASN A 68 -14.92 -15.25 -1.33
N ILE A 69 -15.97 -15.36 -0.53
CA ILE A 69 -16.00 -16.33 0.57
C ILE A 69 -15.78 -17.76 0.09
N PRO A 70 -16.43 -18.23 -1.00
CA PRO A 70 -16.17 -19.58 -1.53
C PRO A 70 -14.73 -19.82 -1.99
N SER A 71 -13.99 -18.79 -2.42
CA SER A 71 -12.56 -18.91 -2.78
C SER A 71 -11.63 -18.85 -1.58
N GLY A 72 -12.15 -18.58 -0.40
CA GLY A 72 -11.40 -18.58 0.85
C GLY A 72 -10.77 -17.25 1.25
N SER A 73 -10.71 -16.26 0.36
CA SER A 73 -10.13 -14.95 0.69
C SER A 73 -10.80 -13.79 -0.04
N ILE A 74 -10.75 -12.62 0.58
CA ILE A 74 -11.22 -11.36 -0.02
C ILE A 74 -10.12 -10.32 0.14
N ARG A 75 -9.72 -9.72 -0.97
CA ARG A 75 -8.74 -8.64 -1.03
C ARG A 75 -9.35 -7.43 -1.71
N ILE A 76 -9.07 -6.26 -1.16
CA ILE A 76 -9.53 -4.98 -1.66
C ILE A 76 -8.31 -4.15 -2.07
N ILE A 77 -8.33 -3.65 -3.28
CA ILE A 77 -7.29 -2.77 -3.79
C ILE A 77 -7.81 -1.34 -3.71
N SER A 78 -7.04 -0.45 -3.14
CA SER A 78 -7.37 0.96 -3.03
C SER A 78 -6.19 1.81 -3.49
N MET A 79 -6.47 2.93 -4.12
CA MET A 79 -5.45 3.87 -4.58
C MET A 79 -5.79 5.27 -4.10
N ALA A 80 -4.77 6.05 -3.80
CA ALA A 80 -4.94 7.46 -3.44
C ALA A 80 -3.70 8.28 -3.79
N THR A 81 -3.90 9.58 -3.91
CA THR A 81 -2.82 10.56 -3.97
C THR A 81 -2.67 11.20 -2.60
N VAL A 82 -1.46 11.20 -2.07
CA VAL A 82 -1.12 11.84 -0.81
C VAL A 82 -0.33 13.12 -1.09
N VAL A 83 -0.76 14.21 -0.49
CA VAL A 83 -0.04 15.49 -0.53
C VAL A 83 0.65 15.68 0.81
N ALA A 84 1.98 15.64 0.80
CA ALA A 84 2.79 15.90 1.98
C ALA A 84 2.71 17.38 2.40
N PRO A 85 3.05 17.72 3.66
CA PRO A 85 3.01 19.12 4.12
C PRO A 85 3.86 20.09 3.30
N ASP A 86 4.93 19.61 2.68
CA ASP A 86 5.80 20.41 1.80
C ASP A 86 5.25 20.57 0.37
N GLY A 87 4.07 20.00 0.09
CA GLY A 87 3.44 20.02 -1.23
C GLY A 87 3.87 18.88 -2.15
N THR A 88 4.83 18.06 -1.76
CA THR A 88 5.23 16.87 -2.54
C THR A 88 4.07 15.89 -2.61
N LYS A 89 3.82 15.36 -3.79
CA LYS A 89 2.76 14.38 -4.01
C LYS A 89 3.32 12.98 -4.17
N TRP A 90 2.59 12.03 -3.59
CA TRP A 90 2.90 10.60 -3.65
C TRP A 90 1.65 9.84 -4.10
N GLN A 91 1.86 8.79 -4.85
CA GLN A 91 0.76 7.87 -5.17
C GLN A 91 0.92 6.60 -4.35
N ILE A 92 -0.16 6.18 -3.71
CA ILE A 92 -0.19 4.95 -2.92
C ILE A 92 -1.17 3.95 -3.53
N HIS A 93 -0.81 2.69 -3.41
CA HIS A 93 -1.62 1.55 -3.82
C HIS A 93 -1.61 0.56 -2.65
N ILE A 94 -2.80 0.23 -2.15
CA ILE A 94 -2.96 -0.59 -0.95
C ILE A 94 -3.69 -1.87 -1.33
N THR A 95 -3.15 -3.00 -0.92
CA THR A 95 -3.86 -4.28 -0.94
C THR A 95 -4.22 -4.65 0.48
N ASP A 96 -5.52 -4.66 0.79
CA ASP A 96 -6.07 -4.99 2.10
C ASP A 96 -6.81 -6.34 2.02
N CYS A 97 -6.39 -7.29 2.84
CA CYS A 97 -7.08 -8.56 2.98
C CYS A 97 -8.10 -8.45 4.10
N THR A 98 -9.38 -8.46 3.76
CA THR A 98 -10.46 -8.33 4.74
C THR A 98 -10.94 -9.67 5.29
N TYR A 99 -10.62 -10.75 4.59
CA TYR A 99 -11.02 -12.10 4.97
C TYR A 99 -10.06 -13.12 4.38
N ASP A 100 -9.64 -14.08 5.18
CA ASP A 100 -8.93 -15.26 4.72
C ASP A 100 -9.30 -16.44 5.62
N HIS A 101 -10.02 -17.42 5.05
CA HIS A 101 -10.47 -18.60 5.77
C HIS A 101 -9.30 -19.55 6.09
N ASP A 102 -8.38 -19.70 5.14
CA ASP A 102 -7.33 -20.71 5.24
C ASP A 102 -6.16 -20.23 6.11
N ASP A 103 -5.92 -18.93 6.11
CA ASP A 103 -4.83 -18.33 6.87
C ASP A 103 -5.23 -16.97 7.44
N PRO A 104 -5.84 -16.91 8.64
CA PRO A 104 -6.23 -15.66 9.27
C PRO A 104 -5.09 -14.68 9.53
N SER A 105 -3.81 -15.14 9.51
CA SER A 105 -2.65 -14.26 9.65
C SER A 105 -2.48 -13.29 8.48
N ARG A 106 -3.16 -13.54 7.37
CA ARG A 106 -3.18 -12.68 6.17
C ARG A 106 -4.16 -11.53 6.25
N VAL A 107 -5.07 -11.53 7.24
CA VAL A 107 -6.04 -10.43 7.40
C VAL A 107 -5.34 -9.17 7.87
N GLY A 108 -5.63 -8.06 7.20
CA GLY A 108 -5.01 -6.76 7.39
C GLY A 108 -4.39 -6.24 6.08
N ILE A 109 -3.68 -5.13 6.15
CA ILE A 109 -2.93 -4.62 4.99
C ILE A 109 -1.84 -5.62 4.63
N ARG A 110 -1.90 -6.11 3.41
CA ARG A 110 -0.90 -7.04 2.89
C ARG A 110 0.27 -6.29 2.27
N GLU A 111 -0.03 -5.29 1.47
CA GLU A 111 0.99 -4.52 0.76
C GLU A 111 0.59 -3.05 0.68
N LEU A 112 1.57 -2.19 0.90
CA LEU A 112 1.49 -0.76 0.62
C LEU A 112 2.59 -0.43 -0.39
N GLN A 113 2.21 0.05 -1.55
CA GLN A 113 3.14 0.53 -2.57
C GLN A 113 3.09 2.05 -2.61
N VAL A 114 4.24 2.68 -2.58
CA VAL A 114 4.39 4.14 -2.58
C VAL A 114 5.36 4.53 -3.69
N ILE A 115 4.92 5.41 -4.58
CA ILE A 115 5.74 5.93 -5.67
C ILE A 115 5.65 7.45 -5.74
N PRO A 116 6.63 8.13 -6.33
CA PRO A 116 6.49 9.54 -6.64
C PRO A 116 5.28 9.76 -7.55
N TYR A 117 4.43 10.72 -7.19
CA TYR A 117 3.36 11.11 -8.07
C TYR A 117 3.98 11.80 -9.29
N SER A 118 3.66 11.28 -10.45
CA SER A 118 3.98 11.96 -11.68
C SER A 118 2.76 11.85 -12.59
N ASP A 119 2.40 12.94 -13.23
CA ASP A 119 1.33 13.00 -14.23
C ASP A 119 1.71 12.12 -15.44
N TRP A 120 1.56 10.80 -15.29
CA TRP A 120 1.87 9.80 -16.31
C TRP A 120 3.36 9.58 -16.61
N ASP A 121 4.27 10.09 -15.77
CA ASP A 121 5.72 10.00 -15.99
C ASP A 121 6.39 8.79 -15.31
N ALA A 122 5.62 7.81 -14.87
CA ALA A 122 6.20 6.56 -14.45
C ALA A 122 7.02 5.95 -15.59
N PRO A 123 8.25 5.48 -15.33
CA PRO A 123 9.10 4.95 -16.38
C PRO A 123 8.44 3.79 -17.12
N LYS A 124 8.75 3.66 -18.40
CA LYS A 124 8.31 2.51 -19.19
C LYS A 124 8.77 1.21 -18.51
N GLY A 125 7.85 0.30 -18.35
CA GLY A 125 8.10 -0.97 -17.66
C GLY A 125 7.74 -0.95 -16.17
N PHE A 126 7.39 0.20 -15.59
CA PHE A 126 6.81 0.23 -14.25
C PHE A 126 5.42 -0.42 -14.26
N GLY A 127 5.14 -1.20 -13.23
CA GLY A 127 3.81 -1.73 -12.96
C GLY A 127 3.61 -1.90 -11.47
N TRP A 128 2.38 -1.72 -11.02
CA TRP A 128 2.00 -2.08 -9.67
C TRP A 128 2.11 -3.59 -9.48
N HIS A 129 2.53 -4.01 -8.29
CA HIS A 129 2.40 -5.42 -7.94
C HIS A 129 0.92 -5.80 -7.97
N THR A 130 0.66 -6.97 -8.51
CA THR A 130 -0.71 -7.49 -8.55
C THR A 130 -1.09 -8.11 -7.23
N THR A 131 -2.37 -8.37 -7.04
CA THR A 131 -2.92 -8.90 -5.80
C THR A 131 -2.78 -10.43 -5.66
N GLY A 132 -2.06 -11.08 -6.56
CA GLY A 132 -1.84 -12.52 -6.49
C GLY A 132 -1.21 -12.95 -5.16
N LEU A 133 -1.44 -14.22 -4.78
CA LEU A 133 -0.85 -14.79 -3.57
C LEU A 133 0.69 -14.77 -3.60
N ASP A 134 1.26 -14.73 -4.79
CA ASP A 134 2.70 -14.68 -5.01
C ASP A 134 3.28 -13.26 -4.98
N SER A 135 2.43 -12.24 -4.85
CA SER A 135 2.91 -10.87 -4.74
C SER A 135 3.56 -10.66 -3.37
N PRO A 136 4.67 -9.91 -3.31
CA PRO A 136 5.33 -9.64 -2.04
C PRO A 136 4.41 -8.95 -1.05
N ALA A 137 4.55 -9.29 0.23
CA ALA A 137 3.85 -8.60 1.32
C ALA A 137 4.78 -7.55 1.94
N GLY A 138 4.21 -6.47 2.47
CA GLY A 138 4.97 -5.41 3.13
C GLY A 138 4.90 -4.08 2.39
N ILE A 139 5.94 -3.26 2.51
CA ILE A 139 6.01 -1.95 1.87
C ILE A 139 6.96 -1.97 0.68
N ARG A 140 6.46 -1.57 -0.49
CA ARG A 140 7.27 -1.25 -1.65
C ARG A 140 7.37 0.26 -1.77
N LEU A 141 8.57 0.79 -1.56
CA LEU A 141 8.81 2.23 -1.57
C LEU A 141 9.79 2.62 -2.67
N ILE A 142 9.32 3.41 -3.61
CA ILE A 142 10.15 4.05 -4.63
C ILE A 142 10.16 5.54 -4.33
N THR A 143 11.32 6.09 -3.97
CA THR A 143 11.45 7.49 -3.59
C THR A 143 11.86 8.39 -4.75
N SER A 144 12.45 7.82 -5.79
CA SER A 144 12.88 8.52 -7.00
C SER A 144 12.89 7.56 -8.18
N TRP A 145 12.58 8.08 -9.36
CA TRP A 145 12.72 7.32 -10.60
C TRP A 145 14.14 7.31 -11.13
N GLU A 146 15.04 8.11 -10.57
CA GLU A 146 16.44 8.14 -10.98
C GLU A 146 17.09 6.78 -10.72
N GLY A 147 17.69 6.21 -11.77
CA GLY A 147 18.32 4.89 -11.70
C GLY A 147 17.37 3.71 -11.58
N TRP A 148 16.06 3.94 -11.66
CA TRP A 148 15.09 2.84 -11.60
C TRP A 148 15.20 1.94 -12.83
N ASP A 149 15.21 0.62 -12.61
CA ASP A 149 15.36 -0.40 -13.65
C ASP A 149 14.21 -1.43 -13.54
N PRO A 150 13.42 -1.63 -14.62
CA PRO A 150 12.31 -2.57 -14.61
C PRO A 150 12.72 -4.03 -14.36
N TYR A 151 13.98 -4.37 -14.60
CA TYR A 151 14.47 -5.75 -14.43
C TYR A 151 14.92 -6.06 -13.02
N THR A 152 15.34 -5.07 -12.26
CA THR A 152 15.86 -5.25 -10.90
C THR A 152 14.98 -4.60 -9.84
N SER A 153 14.47 -3.41 -10.11
CA SER A 153 13.72 -2.61 -9.14
C SER A 153 12.35 -3.18 -8.72
N PRO A 154 11.61 -3.95 -9.55
CA PRO A 154 10.32 -4.50 -9.12
C PRO A 154 10.42 -5.48 -7.95
N TYR A 155 11.57 -6.08 -7.76
CA TYR A 155 11.82 -7.12 -6.77
C TYR A 155 12.67 -6.65 -5.59
N THR A 156 13.13 -5.42 -5.62
CA THR A 156 13.88 -4.83 -4.50
C THR A 156 12.93 -4.06 -3.59
N TRP A 157 12.92 -4.49 -2.37
CA TRP A 157 12.15 -3.88 -1.30
C TRP A 157 13.00 -2.92 -0.49
#